data_a1f3f35a8cfe09c4d099dc28c26e3778
#
_entry.id   a1f3f35a8cfe09c4d099dc28c26e3778
#
_cell.length_a   1.000
_cell.length_b   1.000
_cell.length_c   1.000
_cell.angle_alpha   90.00
_cell.angle_beta   90.00
_cell.angle_gamma   90.00
#
_symmetry.space_group_name_H-M   'P 1'
#
loop_
_entity.id
_entity.type
_entity.pdbx_description
1 polymer ?
#
loop_
_entity_poly.entity_id
_entity_poly.type
_entity_poly.pdbx_seq_one_letter_code
_entity_poly.pdbx_strand_id
1 'polypeptide(L)'
;MGTHRSNARGGKRAHRAAAFFDLDKTIIATSSATAFSRPFLAGGLLTRRAILRSAYAQFLYLVGGADASQTERLRAQLSRTVTGWDVAQVSEIVERTLHESIDAAVYAEAVALIEEHHASGRDVVIVSASGSEVVRPIAALLGADHVIASHMQVENGRYTGEIDFYAYGENKAAAIRELADRLGYDLDASYAYSDSITDAPMLAVVGHAFAVNPDRGLRRMAAEEGWGALTFDRPVLLRAFLHPSTPVVVVVAGVLVVAVAVLAWRVARHGKVVPQSGRPSRHPAGSGRPPARIPVPLPMAEIQA
;
A
#
# COMPACT_ATOMS: atom_id res chain seq x y z
N MET A 1 -19.28 -1.44 -57.53
CA MET A 1 -18.10 -0.93 -56.82
C MET A 1 -18.57 -0.47 -55.46
N GLY A 2 -18.52 -1.36 -54.46
CA GLY A 2 -18.94 -1.09 -53.10
C GLY A 2 -17.71 -1.02 -52.20
N THR A 3 -17.43 0.16 -51.69
CA THR A 3 -16.32 0.42 -50.76
C THR A 3 -16.70 -0.04 -49.36
N HIS A 4 -16.16 -1.20 -48.91
CA HIS A 4 -16.18 -1.61 -47.52
C HIS A 4 -15.33 -0.65 -46.68
N ARG A 5 -15.99 0.22 -45.91
CA ARG A 5 -15.35 0.92 -44.81
C ARG A 5 -15.18 -0.06 -43.66
N SER A 6 -13.95 -0.54 -43.51
CA SER A 6 -13.50 -1.25 -42.31
C SER A 6 -13.54 -0.27 -41.12
N ASN A 7 -14.52 -0.49 -40.25
CA ASN A 7 -14.65 0.23 -38.99
C ASN A 7 -13.78 -0.48 -37.93
N ALA A 8 -12.48 -0.16 -37.91
CA ALA A 8 -11.58 -0.57 -36.85
C ALA A 8 -12.01 0.14 -35.55
N ARG A 9 -12.91 -0.49 -34.81
CA ARG A 9 -13.15 -0.16 -33.40
C ARG A 9 -11.87 -0.49 -32.66
N GLY A 10 -10.99 0.49 -32.48
CA GLY A 10 -9.92 0.46 -31.48
C GLY A 10 -10.59 0.36 -30.12
N GLY A 11 -10.69 -0.86 -29.58
CA GLY A 11 -11.07 -1.05 -28.21
C GLY A 11 -10.06 -0.29 -27.35
N LYS A 12 -10.50 0.75 -26.63
CA LYS A 12 -9.71 1.34 -25.53
C LYS A 12 -9.33 0.16 -24.64
N ARG A 13 -8.04 -0.23 -24.64
CA ARG A 13 -7.51 -1.09 -23.57
C ARG A 13 -7.87 -0.37 -22.28
N ALA A 14 -8.62 -1.02 -21.42
CA ALA A 14 -8.84 -0.52 -20.08
C ALA A 14 -7.44 -0.31 -19.47
N HIS A 15 -7.09 0.94 -19.19
CA HIS A 15 -5.82 1.28 -18.55
C HIS A 15 -5.83 0.62 -17.19
N ARG A 16 -4.91 -0.35 -16.97
CA ARG A 16 -4.71 -0.96 -15.66
C ARG A 16 -3.98 0.05 -14.79
N ALA A 17 -4.40 0.23 -13.56
CA ALA A 17 -3.68 1.01 -12.58
C ALA A 17 -2.99 0.07 -11.58
N ALA A 18 -1.93 0.54 -10.94
CA ALA A 18 -1.23 -0.17 -9.89
C ALA A 18 -1.06 0.70 -8.63
N ALA A 19 -0.78 0.07 -7.50
CA ALA A 19 -0.43 0.71 -6.25
C ALA A 19 0.98 0.29 -5.85
N PHE A 20 1.89 1.25 -5.78
CA PHE A 20 3.29 1.08 -5.44
C PHE A 20 3.52 1.42 -3.98
N PHE A 21 4.00 0.47 -3.20
CA PHE A 21 4.26 0.66 -1.78
C PHE A 21 5.75 0.52 -1.48
N ASP A 22 6.34 1.51 -0.82
CA ASP A 22 7.58 1.27 -0.10
C ASP A 22 7.32 0.29 1.06
N LEU A 23 8.35 -0.45 1.47
CA LEU A 23 8.23 -1.49 2.48
C LEU A 23 8.57 -0.99 3.89
N ASP A 24 9.78 -0.45 4.05
CA ASP A 24 10.36 -0.13 5.37
C ASP A 24 9.72 1.13 5.94
N LYS A 25 9.10 1.05 7.13
CA LYS A 25 8.34 2.12 7.82
C LYS A 25 7.09 2.62 7.09
N THR A 26 6.79 2.05 5.92
CA THR A 26 5.55 2.31 5.17
C THR A 26 4.55 1.15 5.35
N ILE A 27 4.93 -0.09 5.04
CA ILE A 27 4.13 -1.29 5.34
C ILE A 27 4.59 -1.89 6.68
N ILE A 28 5.90 -2.09 6.85
CA ILE A 28 6.49 -2.59 8.09
C ILE A 28 6.78 -1.39 9.00
N ALA A 29 6.33 -1.45 10.26
CA ALA A 29 6.50 -0.37 11.25
C ALA A 29 7.98 -0.10 11.64
N THR A 30 8.88 -0.98 11.24
CA THR A 30 10.35 -0.84 11.42
C THR A 30 11.06 -1.06 10.09
N SER A 31 12.41 -1.04 10.09
CA SER A 31 13.14 -1.46 8.89
C SER A 31 13.31 -2.97 8.82
N SER A 32 13.23 -3.53 7.62
CA SER A 32 13.51 -4.95 7.37
C SER A 32 14.91 -5.35 7.86
N ALA A 33 15.91 -4.48 7.69
CA ALA A 33 17.26 -4.69 8.22
C ALA A 33 17.27 -4.84 9.76
N THR A 34 16.43 -4.10 10.47
CA THR A 34 16.29 -4.22 11.93
C THR A 34 15.55 -5.50 12.30
N ALA A 35 14.46 -5.82 11.61
CA ALA A 35 13.65 -7.02 11.84
C ALA A 35 14.48 -8.30 11.70
N PHE A 36 15.34 -8.38 10.68
CA PHE A 36 16.18 -9.55 10.40
C PHE A 36 17.57 -9.53 11.06
N SER A 37 17.94 -8.46 11.77
CA SER A 37 19.28 -8.35 12.40
C SER A 37 19.59 -9.47 13.39
N ARG A 38 18.64 -9.83 14.25
CA ARG A 38 18.78 -10.93 15.22
C ARG A 38 18.85 -12.30 14.55
N PRO A 39 17.94 -12.66 13.61
CA PRO A 39 18.02 -13.89 12.84
C PRO A 39 19.35 -14.06 12.10
N PHE A 40 19.84 -13.03 11.43
CA PHE A 40 21.13 -13.06 10.72
C PHE A 40 22.33 -13.19 11.68
N LEU A 41 22.24 -12.59 12.89
CA LEU A 41 23.25 -12.80 13.93
C LEU A 41 23.25 -14.24 14.44
N ALA A 42 22.07 -14.81 14.70
CA ALA A 42 21.91 -16.19 15.16
C ALA A 42 22.36 -17.20 14.09
N GLY A 43 22.10 -16.91 12.81
CA GLY A 43 22.57 -17.70 11.67
C GLY A 43 24.05 -17.51 11.31
N GLY A 44 24.79 -16.67 12.06
CA GLY A 44 26.24 -16.47 11.87
C GLY A 44 26.62 -15.57 10.68
N LEU A 45 25.64 -15.00 9.95
CA LEU A 45 25.88 -14.09 8.83
C LEU A 45 26.32 -12.69 9.30
N LEU A 46 25.77 -12.22 10.42
CA LEU A 46 26.14 -10.94 11.02
C LEU A 46 27.01 -11.13 12.27
N THR A 47 27.86 -10.16 12.53
CA THR A 47 28.59 -10.04 13.79
C THR A 47 28.04 -8.87 14.61
N ARG A 48 28.17 -8.92 15.95
CA ARG A 48 27.78 -7.80 16.81
C ARG A 48 28.48 -6.48 16.43
N ARG A 49 29.74 -6.56 15.97
CA ARG A 49 30.50 -5.39 15.49
C ARG A 49 29.92 -4.81 14.20
N ALA A 50 29.45 -5.67 13.27
CA ALA A 50 28.78 -5.21 12.05
C ALA A 50 27.46 -4.49 12.36
N ILE A 51 26.64 -5.04 13.28
CA ILE A 51 25.39 -4.41 13.72
C ILE A 51 25.65 -3.03 14.34
N LEU A 52 26.61 -2.90 15.26
CA LEU A 52 26.96 -1.63 15.89
C LEU A 52 27.48 -0.61 14.86
N ARG A 53 28.24 -1.03 13.87
CA ARG A 53 28.74 -0.16 12.80
C ARG A 53 27.60 0.34 11.92
N SER A 54 26.66 -0.53 11.56
CA SER A 54 25.48 -0.17 10.78
C SER A 54 24.57 0.80 11.54
N ALA A 55 24.34 0.55 12.83
CA ALA A 55 23.54 1.44 13.68
C ALA A 55 24.20 2.83 13.82
N TYR A 56 25.54 2.89 13.95
CA TYR A 56 26.25 4.15 14.00
C TYR A 56 26.20 4.91 12.67
N ALA A 57 26.36 4.20 11.53
CA ALA A 57 26.23 4.82 10.21
C ALA A 57 24.82 5.37 9.97
N GLN A 58 23.78 4.64 10.40
CA GLN A 58 22.40 5.09 10.33
C GLN A 58 22.14 6.30 11.22
N PHE A 59 22.72 6.35 12.42
CA PHE A 59 22.64 7.52 13.30
C PHE A 59 23.28 8.75 12.64
N LEU A 60 24.46 8.63 12.04
CA LEU A 60 25.11 9.73 11.31
C LEU A 60 24.26 10.21 10.11
N TYR A 61 23.61 9.28 9.40
CA TYR A 61 22.67 9.60 8.31
C TYR A 61 21.50 10.44 8.79
N LEU A 62 20.90 10.10 9.94
CA LEU A 62 19.76 10.82 10.52
C LEU A 62 20.14 12.25 11.00
N VAL A 63 21.39 12.43 11.44
CA VAL A 63 21.87 13.72 11.96
C VAL A 63 22.41 14.62 10.83
N GLY A 64 23.02 14.05 9.80
CA GLY A 64 23.75 14.76 8.74
C GLY A 64 22.91 15.13 7.51
N GLY A 65 21.69 14.59 7.37
CA GLY A 65 20.87 14.77 6.17
C GLY A 65 21.29 13.85 5.00
N ALA A 66 20.40 13.68 4.01
CA ALA A 66 20.65 12.83 2.85
C ALA A 66 21.44 13.60 1.78
N ASP A 67 22.76 13.32 1.66
CA ASP A 67 23.61 13.77 0.58
C ASP A 67 24.00 12.56 -0.32
N ALA A 68 24.20 12.81 -1.63
CA ALA A 68 24.57 11.78 -2.61
C ALA A 68 25.83 11.00 -2.18
N SER A 69 26.80 11.66 -1.53
CA SER A 69 28.00 11.03 -0.99
C SER A 69 27.71 10.07 0.16
N GLN A 70 26.68 10.32 0.93
CA GLN A 70 26.25 9.45 2.05
C GLN A 70 25.52 8.21 1.54
N THR A 71 24.71 8.35 0.49
CA THR A 71 24.05 7.23 -0.19
C THR A 71 25.06 6.24 -0.74
N GLU A 72 26.11 6.73 -1.39
CA GLU A 72 27.17 5.87 -1.93
C GLU A 72 27.98 5.17 -0.82
N ARG A 73 28.24 5.86 0.30
CA ARG A 73 28.87 5.23 1.47
C ARG A 73 28.01 4.14 2.09
N LEU A 74 26.69 4.36 2.20
CA LEU A 74 25.75 3.37 2.71
C LEU A 74 25.69 2.15 1.79
N ARG A 75 25.60 2.38 0.48
CA ARG A 75 25.67 1.34 -0.55
C ARG A 75 26.95 0.51 -0.43
N ALA A 76 28.12 1.16 -0.39
CA ALA A 76 29.41 0.50 -0.26
C ALA A 76 29.54 -0.27 1.07
N GLN A 77 28.95 0.21 2.16
CA GLN A 77 28.94 -0.49 3.45
C GLN A 77 28.07 -1.73 3.39
N LEU A 78 26.88 -1.65 2.81
CA LEU A 78 25.98 -2.78 2.61
C LEU A 78 26.67 -3.86 1.78
N SER A 79 27.22 -3.49 0.63
CA SER A 79 28.00 -4.33 -0.25
C SER A 79 29.08 -5.13 0.51
N ARG A 80 29.94 -4.44 1.27
CA ARG A 80 31.01 -5.08 2.06
C ARG A 80 30.47 -6.01 3.15
N THR A 81 29.30 -5.74 3.69
CA THR A 81 28.73 -6.54 4.78
C THR A 81 28.24 -7.88 4.28
N VAL A 82 27.66 -7.93 3.09
CA VAL A 82 27.04 -9.14 2.53
C VAL A 82 27.97 -9.94 1.63
N THR A 83 29.14 -9.38 1.25
CA THR A 83 30.14 -10.09 0.42
C THR A 83 30.48 -11.46 1.01
N GLY A 84 30.36 -12.50 0.20
CA GLY A 84 30.65 -13.89 0.58
C GLY A 84 29.52 -14.61 1.31
N TRP A 85 28.40 -13.94 1.63
CA TRP A 85 27.26 -14.63 2.21
C TRP A 85 26.67 -15.62 1.20
N ASP A 86 26.24 -16.77 1.70
CA ASP A 86 25.56 -17.79 0.92
C ASP A 86 24.09 -17.39 0.73
N VAL A 87 23.65 -17.29 -0.52
CA VAL A 87 22.30 -16.83 -0.88
C VAL A 87 21.22 -17.79 -0.37
N ALA A 88 21.49 -19.10 -0.43
CA ALA A 88 20.53 -20.10 0.07
C ALA A 88 20.40 -20.00 1.59
N GLN A 89 21.50 -19.77 2.32
CA GLN A 89 21.47 -19.55 3.75
C GLN A 89 20.69 -18.27 4.12
N VAL A 90 20.85 -17.19 3.36
CA VAL A 90 20.07 -15.95 3.56
C VAL A 90 18.58 -16.24 3.39
N SER A 91 18.19 -16.89 2.29
CA SER A 91 16.80 -17.23 1.99
C SER A 91 16.19 -18.14 3.07
N GLU A 92 16.92 -19.17 3.50
CA GLU A 92 16.49 -20.09 4.58
C GLU A 92 16.25 -19.35 5.90
N ILE A 93 17.15 -18.45 6.30
CA ILE A 93 16.99 -17.66 7.52
C ILE A 93 15.78 -16.76 7.41
N VAL A 94 15.56 -16.11 6.26
CA VAL A 94 14.40 -15.23 6.04
C VAL A 94 13.10 -16.05 6.11
N GLU A 95 12.99 -17.14 5.36
CA GLU A 95 11.82 -18.00 5.36
C GLU A 95 11.49 -18.54 6.75
N ARG A 96 12.49 -19.10 7.44
CA ARG A 96 12.31 -19.59 8.81
C ARG A 96 11.85 -18.48 9.75
N THR A 97 12.45 -17.29 9.68
CA THR A 97 12.07 -16.15 10.50
C THR A 97 10.63 -15.72 10.22
N LEU A 98 10.23 -15.71 8.96
CA LEU A 98 8.87 -15.40 8.56
C LEU A 98 7.85 -16.44 9.05
N HIS A 99 8.23 -17.71 9.17
CA HIS A 99 7.33 -18.77 9.65
C HIS A 99 7.29 -18.91 11.18
N GLU A 100 8.42 -18.71 11.86
CA GLU A 100 8.55 -19.03 13.29
C GLU A 100 8.43 -17.83 14.22
N SER A 101 8.85 -16.65 13.75
CA SER A 101 9.15 -15.54 14.66
C SER A 101 8.90 -14.17 14.04
N ILE A 102 7.83 -13.99 13.26
CA ILE A 102 7.59 -12.66 12.71
C ILE A 102 7.15 -11.71 13.82
N ASP A 103 8.16 -11.12 14.46
CA ASP A 103 8.03 -9.89 15.24
C ASP A 103 7.97 -8.63 14.33
N ALA A 104 8.00 -8.81 13.00
CA ALA A 104 7.81 -7.70 12.09
C ALA A 104 6.36 -7.23 12.19
N ALA A 105 6.16 -6.14 12.92
CA ALA A 105 4.88 -5.47 12.96
C ALA A 105 4.63 -4.80 11.60
N VAL A 106 3.49 -5.08 11.00
CA VAL A 106 2.98 -4.36 9.84
C VAL A 106 1.90 -3.38 10.29
N TYR A 107 1.75 -2.29 9.59
CA TYR A 107 0.63 -1.40 9.85
C TYR A 107 -0.67 -2.02 9.33
N ALA A 108 -1.69 -2.13 10.19
CA ALA A 108 -3.01 -2.62 9.80
C ALA A 108 -3.63 -1.77 8.69
N GLU A 109 -3.34 -0.46 8.70
CA GLU A 109 -3.77 0.49 7.69
C GLU A 109 -3.15 0.18 6.32
N ALA A 110 -1.87 -0.20 6.28
CA ALA A 110 -1.20 -0.59 5.04
C ALA A 110 -1.83 -1.85 4.44
N VAL A 111 -2.12 -2.85 5.28
CA VAL A 111 -2.79 -4.09 4.83
C VAL A 111 -4.18 -3.79 4.29
N ALA A 112 -4.96 -2.96 4.99
CA ALA A 112 -6.29 -2.55 4.53
C ALA A 112 -6.25 -1.82 3.18
N LEU A 113 -5.23 -0.96 2.95
CA LEU A 113 -5.04 -0.31 1.64
C LEU A 113 -4.66 -1.30 0.54
N ILE A 114 -3.82 -2.30 0.83
CA ILE A 114 -3.48 -3.37 -0.12
C ILE A 114 -4.76 -4.11 -0.53
N GLU A 115 -5.60 -4.50 0.44
CA GLU A 115 -6.88 -5.16 0.18
C GLU A 115 -7.84 -4.27 -0.63
N GLU A 116 -7.90 -2.96 -0.35
CA GLU A 116 -8.71 -2.00 -1.08
C GLU A 116 -8.26 -1.88 -2.55
N HIS A 117 -6.94 -1.84 -2.80
CA HIS A 117 -6.40 -1.81 -4.15
C HIS A 117 -6.75 -3.06 -4.93
N HIS A 118 -6.58 -4.25 -4.35
CA HIS A 118 -7.00 -5.51 -4.96
C HIS A 118 -8.51 -5.54 -5.23
N ALA A 119 -9.33 -5.14 -4.27
CA ALA A 119 -10.80 -5.08 -4.45
C ALA A 119 -11.22 -4.12 -5.56
N SER A 120 -10.40 -3.11 -5.84
CA SER A 120 -10.58 -2.15 -6.94
C SER A 120 -9.97 -2.62 -8.26
N GLY A 121 -9.40 -3.83 -8.33
CA GLY A 121 -8.77 -4.40 -9.53
C GLY A 121 -7.42 -3.76 -9.89
N ARG A 122 -6.74 -3.15 -8.95
CA ARG A 122 -5.38 -2.62 -9.10
C ARG A 122 -4.36 -3.63 -8.61
N ASP A 123 -3.30 -3.83 -9.39
CA ASP A 123 -2.16 -4.63 -8.95
C ASP A 123 -1.39 -3.90 -7.84
N VAL A 124 -0.89 -4.65 -6.89
CA VAL A 124 -0.06 -4.16 -5.78
C VAL A 124 1.40 -4.50 -6.04
N VAL A 125 2.26 -3.49 -5.97
CA VAL A 125 3.70 -3.61 -6.22
C VAL A 125 4.47 -3.14 -5.00
N ILE A 126 5.29 -4.00 -4.40
CA ILE A 126 6.21 -3.60 -3.33
C ILE A 126 7.52 -3.13 -3.94
N VAL A 127 7.96 -1.94 -3.53
CA VAL A 127 9.16 -1.26 -4.05
C VAL A 127 10.11 -0.95 -2.89
N SER A 128 11.21 -1.69 -2.74
CA SER A 128 12.09 -1.57 -1.57
C SER A 128 13.58 -1.56 -1.94
N ALA A 129 14.34 -0.73 -1.22
CA ALA A 129 15.80 -0.72 -1.31
C ALA A 129 16.46 -1.97 -0.70
N SER A 130 15.72 -2.77 0.05
CA SER A 130 16.19 -4.04 0.64
C SER A 130 16.38 -5.11 -0.42
N GLY A 131 17.20 -6.12 -0.11
CA GLY A 131 17.52 -7.22 -1.03
C GLY A 131 16.30 -8.09 -1.36
N SER A 132 16.25 -8.60 -2.59
CA SER A 132 15.13 -9.40 -3.11
C SER A 132 14.83 -10.64 -2.26
N GLU A 133 15.83 -11.25 -1.62
CA GLU A 133 15.70 -12.42 -0.77
C GLU A 133 14.91 -12.13 0.51
N VAL A 134 14.90 -10.87 0.95
CA VAL A 134 14.09 -10.40 2.09
C VAL A 134 12.71 -9.92 1.63
N VAL A 135 12.69 -9.14 0.54
CA VAL A 135 11.46 -8.45 0.10
C VAL A 135 10.44 -9.41 -0.49
N ARG A 136 10.87 -10.36 -1.34
CA ARG A 136 9.95 -11.29 -2.04
C ARG A 136 9.10 -12.16 -1.10
N PRO A 137 9.67 -12.81 -0.06
CA PRO A 137 8.86 -13.59 0.87
C PRO A 137 7.86 -12.73 1.65
N ILE A 138 8.24 -11.53 2.05
CA ILE A 138 7.34 -10.57 2.73
C ILE A 138 6.21 -10.15 1.78
N ALA A 139 6.55 -9.80 0.53
CA ALA A 139 5.60 -9.40 -0.48
C ALA A 139 4.58 -10.50 -0.79
N ALA A 140 5.04 -11.76 -0.87
CA ALA A 140 4.16 -12.91 -1.05
C ALA A 140 3.17 -13.09 0.10
N LEU A 141 3.60 -12.88 1.35
CA LEU A 141 2.73 -12.93 2.52
C LEU A 141 1.69 -11.80 2.55
N LEU A 142 2.03 -10.63 1.98
CA LEU A 142 1.14 -9.48 1.86
C LEU A 142 0.23 -9.57 0.62
N GLY A 143 0.39 -10.61 -0.21
CA GLY A 143 -0.40 -10.79 -1.43
C GLY A 143 -0.02 -9.85 -2.57
N ALA A 144 1.18 -9.26 -2.56
CA ALA A 144 1.61 -8.37 -3.64
C ALA A 144 1.80 -9.11 -4.96
N ASP A 145 1.37 -8.49 -6.05
CA ASP A 145 1.44 -9.05 -7.41
C ASP A 145 2.85 -8.97 -8.00
N HIS A 146 3.58 -7.90 -7.66
CA HIS A 146 4.93 -7.65 -8.16
C HIS A 146 5.86 -7.09 -7.10
N VAL A 147 7.16 -7.22 -7.34
CA VAL A 147 8.23 -6.72 -6.47
C VAL A 147 9.29 -6.02 -7.30
N ILE A 148 9.67 -4.82 -6.85
CA ILE A 148 10.87 -4.09 -7.26
C ILE A 148 11.78 -4.02 -6.02
N ALA A 149 12.91 -4.74 -6.04
CA ALA A 149 13.82 -4.83 -4.91
C ALA A 149 15.28 -4.75 -5.41
N SER A 150 16.20 -4.46 -4.50
CA SER A 150 17.62 -4.45 -4.86
C SER A 150 18.10 -5.86 -5.17
N HIS A 151 18.98 -5.96 -6.18
CA HIS A 151 19.60 -7.21 -6.61
C HIS A 151 21.12 -7.11 -6.49
N MET A 152 21.71 -8.12 -5.90
CA MET A 152 23.15 -8.24 -5.77
C MET A 152 23.65 -9.30 -6.73
N GLN A 153 24.85 -9.10 -7.26
CA GLN A 153 25.51 -10.09 -8.09
C GLN A 153 25.86 -11.34 -7.29
N VAL A 154 25.59 -12.48 -7.89
CA VAL A 154 25.83 -13.80 -7.28
C VAL A 154 26.77 -14.61 -8.15
N GLU A 155 27.85 -15.11 -7.56
CA GLU A 155 28.79 -16.06 -8.18
C GLU A 155 28.92 -17.29 -7.28
N ASN A 156 28.79 -18.48 -7.86
CA ASN A 156 28.89 -19.75 -7.13
C ASN A 156 27.98 -19.82 -5.89
N GLY A 157 26.77 -19.24 -5.95
CA GLY A 157 25.80 -19.21 -4.85
C GLY A 157 26.13 -18.23 -3.73
N ARG A 158 27.09 -17.32 -3.93
CA ARG A 158 27.49 -16.31 -2.93
C ARG A 158 27.45 -14.92 -3.52
N TYR A 159 27.10 -13.95 -2.69
CA TYR A 159 27.17 -12.54 -3.08
C TYR A 159 28.61 -12.11 -3.30
N THR A 160 28.86 -11.48 -4.46
CA THR A 160 30.20 -10.90 -4.78
C THR A 160 30.44 -9.61 -4.01
N GLY A 161 29.36 -8.94 -3.59
CA GLY A 161 29.38 -7.59 -3.03
C GLY A 161 29.09 -6.52 -4.06
N GLU A 162 28.98 -6.86 -5.34
CA GLU A 162 28.49 -5.94 -6.36
C GLU A 162 26.97 -5.90 -6.38
N ILE A 163 26.41 -4.72 -6.68
CA ILE A 163 24.98 -4.49 -6.72
C ILE A 163 24.59 -4.26 -8.19
N ASP A 164 23.88 -5.22 -8.77
CA ASP A 164 23.39 -5.13 -10.15
C ASP A 164 22.31 -4.07 -10.29
N PHE A 165 21.40 -4.01 -9.33
CA PHE A 165 20.32 -3.01 -9.28
C PHE A 165 20.08 -2.57 -7.84
N TYR A 166 20.14 -1.26 -7.60
CA TYR A 166 19.83 -0.66 -6.30
C TYR A 166 18.53 0.12 -6.39
N ALA A 167 17.45 -0.43 -5.80
CA ALA A 167 16.10 0.16 -5.80
C ALA A 167 16.00 1.34 -4.81
N TYR A 168 16.69 2.44 -5.12
CA TYR A 168 16.77 3.62 -4.27
C TYR A 168 16.66 4.91 -5.10
N GLY A 169 15.93 5.90 -4.59
CA GLY A 169 15.78 7.21 -5.21
C GLY A 169 15.24 7.12 -6.65
N GLU A 170 15.93 7.73 -7.61
CA GLU A 170 15.55 7.74 -9.03
C GLU A 170 15.44 6.33 -9.64
N ASN A 171 16.21 5.36 -9.14
CA ASN A 171 16.13 3.99 -9.66
C ASN A 171 14.79 3.34 -9.36
N LYS A 172 14.12 3.67 -8.21
CA LYS A 172 12.76 3.23 -7.95
C LYS A 172 11.80 3.76 -9.01
N ALA A 173 11.88 5.06 -9.29
CA ALA A 173 11.04 5.71 -10.30
C ALA A 173 11.26 5.12 -11.71
N ALA A 174 12.51 4.90 -12.10
CA ALA A 174 12.86 4.28 -13.38
C ALA A 174 12.29 2.86 -13.50
N ALA A 175 12.44 2.03 -12.46
CA ALA A 175 11.91 0.67 -12.44
C ALA A 175 10.38 0.61 -12.46
N ILE A 176 9.72 1.59 -11.82
CA ILE A 176 8.25 1.73 -11.88
C ILE A 176 7.80 2.04 -13.32
N ARG A 177 8.46 2.99 -14.01
CA ARG A 177 8.14 3.31 -15.41
C ARG A 177 8.34 2.09 -16.32
N GLU A 178 9.46 1.38 -16.16
CA GLU A 178 9.72 0.15 -16.92
C GLU A 178 8.67 -0.93 -16.65
N LEU A 179 8.26 -1.13 -15.40
CA LEU A 179 7.20 -2.07 -15.05
C LEU A 179 5.86 -1.65 -15.65
N ALA A 180 5.54 -0.35 -15.59
CA ALA A 180 4.32 0.21 -16.14
C ALA A 180 4.24 0.03 -17.65
N ASP A 181 5.32 0.31 -18.37
CA ASP A 181 5.40 0.09 -19.82
C ASP A 181 5.21 -1.38 -20.19
N ARG A 182 5.83 -2.29 -19.45
CA ARG A 182 5.77 -3.74 -19.67
C ARG A 182 4.37 -4.32 -19.42
N LEU A 183 3.69 -3.86 -18.36
CA LEU A 183 2.39 -4.41 -17.93
C LEU A 183 1.19 -3.56 -18.39
N GLY A 184 1.44 -2.38 -18.97
CA GLY A 184 0.42 -1.47 -19.48
C GLY A 184 -0.30 -0.71 -18.37
N TYR A 185 0.41 -0.34 -17.29
CA TYR A 185 -0.16 0.50 -16.25
C TYR A 185 -0.24 1.96 -16.69
N ASP A 186 -1.35 2.59 -16.35
CA ASP A 186 -1.55 4.03 -16.43
C ASP A 186 -1.03 4.64 -15.11
N LEU A 187 0.12 5.30 -15.19
CA LEU A 187 0.75 5.91 -14.00
C LEU A 187 -0.06 7.10 -13.48
N ASP A 188 -0.76 7.84 -14.33
CA ASP A 188 -1.62 8.95 -13.90
C ASP A 188 -2.82 8.45 -13.08
N ALA A 189 -3.27 7.21 -13.31
CA ALA A 189 -4.32 6.55 -12.54
C ALA A 189 -3.77 5.67 -11.39
N SER A 190 -2.45 5.58 -11.23
CA SER A 190 -1.79 4.74 -10.26
C SER A 190 -1.46 5.48 -8.97
N TYR A 191 -1.15 4.71 -7.93
CA TYR A 191 -0.94 5.16 -6.55
C TYR A 191 0.48 4.85 -6.08
N ALA A 192 1.06 5.70 -5.21
CA ALA A 192 2.32 5.40 -4.54
C ALA A 192 2.31 5.87 -3.08
N TYR A 193 2.99 5.10 -2.21
CA TYR A 193 3.03 5.27 -0.76
C TYR A 193 4.46 5.15 -0.25
N SER A 194 4.97 6.14 0.51
CA SER A 194 6.29 6.09 1.15
C SER A 194 6.39 7.01 2.37
N ASP A 195 7.35 6.73 3.27
CA ASP A 195 7.66 7.53 4.47
C ASP A 195 8.85 8.49 4.28
N SER A 196 9.66 8.32 3.23
CA SER A 196 10.97 8.96 3.10
C SER A 196 11.09 9.91 1.92
N ILE A 197 11.80 11.04 2.15
CA ILE A 197 12.15 12.01 1.09
C ILE A 197 12.94 11.38 -0.04
N THR A 198 13.68 10.30 0.22
CA THR A 198 14.46 9.60 -0.80
C THR A 198 13.59 8.94 -1.86
N ASP A 199 12.31 8.71 -1.56
CA ASP A 199 11.32 8.14 -2.45
C ASP A 199 10.45 9.20 -3.16
N ALA A 200 10.78 10.49 -3.00
CA ALA A 200 10.10 11.55 -3.74
C ALA A 200 10.06 11.31 -5.26
N PRO A 201 11.13 10.80 -5.92
CA PRO A 201 11.04 10.45 -7.34
C PRO A 201 9.99 9.35 -7.64
N MET A 202 9.84 8.36 -6.74
CA MET A 202 8.83 7.31 -6.86
C MET A 202 7.41 7.87 -6.74
N LEU A 203 7.21 8.80 -5.80
CA LEU A 203 5.92 9.45 -5.59
C LEU A 203 5.54 10.37 -6.75
N ALA A 204 6.53 11.06 -7.34
CA ALA A 204 6.32 12.00 -8.43
C ALA A 204 5.93 11.36 -9.78
N VAL A 205 6.10 10.04 -9.97
CA VAL A 205 5.78 9.38 -11.24
C VAL A 205 4.35 8.89 -11.35
N VAL A 206 3.56 8.99 -10.29
CA VAL A 206 2.17 8.54 -10.24
C VAL A 206 1.19 9.71 -10.06
N GLY A 207 -0.06 9.52 -10.48
CA GLY A 207 -1.08 10.55 -10.32
C GLY A 207 -1.61 10.68 -8.89
N HIS A 208 -1.46 9.65 -8.05
CA HIS A 208 -1.95 9.63 -6.68
C HIS A 208 -0.84 9.28 -5.69
N ALA A 209 -0.09 10.29 -5.24
CA ALA A 209 1.03 10.14 -4.32
C ALA A 209 0.60 10.39 -2.87
N PHE A 210 1.08 9.55 -1.94
CA PHE A 210 0.78 9.64 -0.52
C PHE A 210 2.04 9.50 0.34
N ALA A 211 2.26 10.48 1.20
CA ALA A 211 3.29 10.46 2.22
C ALA A 211 2.74 9.80 3.50
N VAL A 212 3.30 8.64 3.88
CA VAL A 212 2.88 7.84 5.04
C VAL A 212 3.85 8.09 6.19
N ASN A 213 3.38 8.56 7.35
CA ASN A 213 4.24 8.87 8.49
C ASN A 213 5.54 9.62 8.09
N PRO A 214 5.45 10.65 7.21
CA PRO A 214 6.59 11.16 6.47
C PRO A 214 7.69 11.73 7.37
N ASP A 215 8.93 11.55 6.94
CA ASP A 215 10.05 12.28 7.48
C ASP A 215 9.89 13.80 7.24
N ARG A 216 10.76 14.61 7.86
CA ARG A 216 10.65 16.08 7.77
C ARG A 216 10.78 16.60 6.33
N GLY A 217 11.63 15.96 5.53
CA GLY A 217 11.86 16.33 4.12
C GLY A 217 10.64 16.04 3.27
N LEU A 218 10.13 14.80 3.35
CA LEU A 218 8.97 14.37 2.60
C LEU A 218 7.69 15.12 3.00
N ARG A 219 7.52 15.40 4.29
CA ARG A 219 6.35 16.20 4.77
C ARG A 219 6.30 17.57 4.14
N ARG A 220 7.46 18.24 4.01
CA ARG A 220 7.55 19.55 3.36
C ARG A 220 7.23 19.43 1.87
N MET A 221 7.87 18.50 1.18
CA MET A 221 7.67 18.28 -0.26
C MET A 221 6.22 17.88 -0.56
N ALA A 222 5.61 17.00 0.22
CA ALA A 222 4.22 16.61 0.05
C ALA A 222 3.25 17.80 0.13
N ALA A 223 3.52 18.77 1.03
CA ALA A 223 2.73 19.98 1.12
C ALA A 223 2.95 20.92 -0.08
N GLU A 224 4.19 21.00 -0.61
CA GLU A 224 4.53 21.82 -1.78
C GLU A 224 3.93 21.23 -3.07
N GLU A 225 3.93 19.89 -3.22
CA GLU A 225 3.44 19.17 -4.40
C GLU A 225 1.94 18.81 -4.32
N GLY A 226 1.29 19.05 -3.18
CA GLY A 226 -0.12 18.72 -2.97
C GLY A 226 -0.39 17.22 -2.83
N TRP A 227 0.61 16.42 -2.43
CA TRP A 227 0.45 14.99 -2.17
C TRP A 227 -0.38 14.72 -0.93
N GLY A 228 -1.07 13.58 -0.90
CA GLY A 228 -1.81 13.13 0.28
C GLY A 228 -0.88 12.84 1.46
N ALA A 229 -1.37 13.02 2.68
CA ALA A 229 -0.65 12.62 3.89
C ALA A 229 -1.48 11.63 4.70
N LEU A 230 -0.88 10.51 5.08
CA LEU A 230 -1.51 9.44 5.85
C LEU A 230 -0.74 9.21 7.14
N THR A 231 -1.46 8.88 8.20
CA THR A 231 -0.87 8.47 9.48
C THR A 231 -1.28 7.03 9.75
N PHE A 232 -0.28 6.15 9.88
CA PHE A 232 -0.44 4.77 10.28
C PHE A 232 0.06 4.64 11.72
N ASP A 233 -0.78 4.18 12.63
CA ASP A 233 -0.47 4.11 14.07
C ASP A 233 -0.85 2.77 14.71
N ARG A 234 -1.34 1.79 13.92
CA ARG A 234 -1.75 0.47 14.42
C ARG A 234 -0.84 -0.65 13.93
N PRO A 235 0.37 -0.80 14.51
CA PRO A 235 1.23 -1.94 14.18
C PRO A 235 0.62 -3.23 14.73
N VAL A 236 0.54 -4.25 13.88
CA VAL A 236 0.06 -5.59 14.21
C VAL A 236 1.07 -6.62 13.74
N LEU A 237 1.10 -7.79 14.40
CA LEU A 237 2.01 -8.86 13.99
C LEU A 237 1.54 -9.43 12.65
N LEU A 238 2.45 -9.57 11.68
CA LEU A 238 2.14 -10.09 10.34
C LEU A 238 1.47 -11.48 10.41
N ARG A 239 1.88 -12.34 11.32
CA ARG A 239 1.25 -13.67 11.55
C ARG A 239 -0.25 -13.61 11.90
N ALA A 240 -0.73 -12.49 12.46
CA ALA A 240 -2.15 -12.34 12.77
C ALA A 240 -3.03 -12.31 11.51
N PHE A 241 -2.46 -11.93 10.37
CA PHE A 241 -3.13 -11.97 9.08
C PHE A 241 -3.05 -13.35 8.40
N LEU A 242 -1.95 -14.09 8.63
CA LEU A 242 -1.74 -15.42 8.05
C LEU A 242 -2.64 -16.50 8.64
N HIS A 243 -3.03 -16.31 9.91
CA HIS A 243 -3.97 -17.16 10.62
C HIS A 243 -5.07 -16.30 11.21
N PRO A 244 -6.11 -15.91 10.46
CA PRO A 244 -7.28 -15.31 11.07
C PRO A 244 -7.78 -16.33 12.10
N SER A 245 -7.54 -15.99 13.37
CA SER A 245 -8.00 -16.86 14.47
C SER A 245 -9.49 -17.09 14.26
N THR A 246 -9.89 -18.33 14.13
CA THR A 246 -11.27 -18.82 13.93
C THR A 246 -12.34 -18.06 14.72
N PRO A 247 -12.09 -17.51 15.94
CA PRO A 247 -13.07 -16.72 16.67
C PRO A 247 -13.48 -15.40 15.97
N VAL A 248 -12.60 -14.73 15.23
CA VAL A 248 -12.94 -13.46 14.56
C VAL A 248 -13.86 -13.71 13.35
N VAL A 249 -13.59 -14.76 12.58
CA VAL A 249 -14.45 -15.16 11.44
C VAL A 249 -15.83 -15.61 11.94
N VAL A 250 -15.87 -16.34 13.06
CA VAL A 250 -17.15 -16.79 13.68
C VAL A 250 -17.94 -15.61 14.24
N VAL A 251 -17.29 -14.62 14.85
CA VAL A 251 -17.97 -13.42 15.38
C VAL A 251 -18.49 -12.55 14.24
N VAL A 252 -17.72 -12.32 13.18
CA VAL A 252 -18.17 -11.53 12.01
C VAL A 252 -19.30 -12.26 11.28
N ALA A 253 -19.18 -13.57 11.05
CA ALA A 253 -20.25 -14.37 10.46
C ALA A 253 -21.50 -14.39 11.35
N GLY A 254 -21.33 -14.51 12.67
CA GLY A 254 -22.42 -14.47 13.65
C GLY A 254 -23.15 -13.13 13.64
N VAL A 255 -22.44 -12.01 13.61
CA VAL A 255 -23.02 -10.65 13.55
C VAL A 255 -23.77 -10.45 12.23
N LEU A 256 -23.25 -10.95 11.11
CA LEU A 256 -23.90 -10.86 9.80
C LEU A 256 -25.19 -11.67 9.74
N VAL A 257 -25.19 -12.89 10.29
CA VAL A 257 -26.40 -13.73 10.40
C VAL A 257 -27.46 -13.08 11.27
N VAL A 258 -27.08 -12.50 12.40
CA VAL A 258 -28.02 -11.77 13.29
C VAL A 258 -28.56 -10.52 12.59
N ALA A 259 -27.72 -9.76 11.89
CA ALA A 259 -28.17 -8.58 11.13
C ALA A 259 -29.16 -8.93 10.01
N VAL A 260 -28.89 -10.01 9.25
CA VAL A 260 -29.79 -10.51 8.22
C VAL A 260 -31.11 -11.02 8.82
N ALA A 261 -31.05 -11.75 9.94
CA ALA A 261 -32.25 -12.24 10.65
C ALA A 261 -33.11 -11.08 11.18
N VAL A 262 -32.50 -10.03 11.75
CA VAL A 262 -33.22 -8.83 12.22
C VAL A 262 -33.82 -8.06 11.06
N LEU A 263 -33.15 -7.95 9.93
CA LEU A 263 -33.65 -7.31 8.73
C LEU A 263 -34.85 -8.09 8.14
N ALA A 264 -34.73 -9.40 8.02
CA ALA A 264 -35.81 -10.28 7.56
C ALA A 264 -37.02 -10.22 8.49
N TRP A 265 -36.81 -10.19 9.82
CA TRP A 265 -37.88 -10.05 10.79
C TRP A 265 -38.57 -8.68 10.70
N ARG A 266 -37.82 -7.58 10.49
CA ARG A 266 -38.41 -6.25 10.24
C ARG A 266 -39.25 -6.21 8.98
N VAL A 267 -38.74 -6.78 7.87
CA VAL A 267 -39.50 -6.85 6.61
C VAL A 267 -40.78 -7.68 6.77
N ALA A 268 -40.70 -8.83 7.45
CA ALA A 268 -41.87 -9.67 7.72
C ALA A 268 -42.93 -9.00 8.62
N ARG A 269 -42.50 -8.15 9.57
CA ARG A 269 -43.46 -7.39 10.43
C ARG A 269 -44.11 -6.22 9.72
N HIS A 270 -43.46 -5.59 8.74
CA HIS A 270 -44.04 -4.45 7.99
C HIS A 270 -44.84 -4.88 6.75
N GLY A 271 -44.80 -6.18 6.39
CA GLY A 271 -45.53 -6.75 5.24
C GLY A 271 -46.98 -7.12 5.49
N LYS A 272 -47.55 -6.90 6.71
CA LYS A 272 -48.98 -7.12 6.98
C LYS A 272 -49.76 -5.82 6.84
N VAL A 273 -49.91 -5.33 5.63
CA VAL A 273 -50.97 -4.36 5.30
C VAL A 273 -52.24 -5.16 5.04
N VAL A 274 -53.18 -5.05 5.97
CA VAL A 274 -54.54 -5.60 5.84
C VAL A 274 -55.30 -4.83 4.75
N PRO A 275 -55.91 -5.49 3.78
CA PRO A 275 -56.80 -4.78 2.84
C PRO A 275 -58.10 -4.41 3.52
N GLN A 276 -58.37 -3.13 3.69
CA GLN A 276 -59.70 -2.66 4.05
C GLN A 276 -60.61 -2.70 2.82
N SER A 277 -61.60 -3.54 2.92
CA SER A 277 -62.77 -3.60 2.03
C SER A 277 -63.56 -2.29 2.06
N GLY A 278 -63.97 -1.84 0.89
CA GLY A 278 -64.65 -0.60 0.63
C GLY A 278 -66.06 -0.48 1.19
N ARG A 279 -66.49 0.76 1.34
CA ARG A 279 -67.89 1.23 1.26
C ARG A 279 -67.89 2.60 0.58
N PRO A 280 -68.85 2.85 -0.32
CA PRO A 280 -68.95 4.11 -1.05
C PRO A 280 -69.94 5.05 -0.36
N SER A 281 -69.67 6.34 -0.31
CA SER A 281 -70.74 7.35 -0.28
C SER A 281 -70.27 8.79 -0.45
N ARG A 282 -70.74 9.40 -1.52
CA ARG A 282 -71.37 10.76 -1.64
C ARG A 282 -70.46 11.98 -1.48
N HIS A 283 -70.34 12.67 -2.62
CA HIS A 283 -70.05 14.11 -2.73
C HIS A 283 -71.12 14.97 -1.96
N PRO A 284 -70.74 16.21 -1.57
CA PRO A 284 -70.96 17.31 -2.49
C PRO A 284 -69.84 18.37 -2.51
N ALA A 285 -69.94 19.20 -3.53
CA ALA A 285 -69.13 20.28 -4.00
C ALA A 285 -68.94 21.47 -3.02
N GLY A 286 -67.79 22.21 -3.25
CA GLY A 286 -67.70 23.58 -2.75
C GLY A 286 -66.29 24.17 -2.76
N SER A 287 -66.05 25.03 -3.77
CA SER A 287 -65.33 26.31 -3.77
C SER A 287 -63.89 26.42 -3.24
N GLY A 288 -62.94 26.59 -4.12
CA GLY A 288 -62.11 27.71 -4.44
C GLY A 288 -61.23 28.43 -3.41
N ARG A 289 -59.92 28.36 -3.60
CA ARG A 289 -59.02 29.52 -3.66
C ARG A 289 -57.52 29.05 -3.77
N PRO A 290 -56.65 29.90 -4.36
CA PRO A 290 -55.38 29.44 -4.93
C PRO A 290 -54.21 29.46 -3.95
N PRO A 291 -53.03 28.85 -4.30
CA PRO A 291 -51.92 28.65 -3.41
C PRO A 291 -51.01 29.87 -3.25
N ALA A 292 -50.52 30.06 -2.04
CA ALA A 292 -49.55 31.06 -1.67
C ALA A 292 -48.12 30.63 -2.07
N ARG A 293 -47.37 31.60 -2.56
CA ARG A 293 -45.96 31.51 -2.98
C ARG A 293 -45.05 31.27 -1.78
N ILE A 294 -44.10 30.34 -1.95
CA ILE A 294 -42.96 30.13 -1.03
C ILE A 294 -41.82 31.00 -1.51
N PRO A 295 -41.12 31.77 -0.65
CA PRO A 295 -39.95 32.54 -1.02
C PRO A 295 -38.68 31.71 -1.01
N VAL A 296 -37.83 31.90 -2.02
CA VAL A 296 -36.48 31.38 -2.20
C VAL A 296 -35.53 32.18 -1.29
N PRO A 297 -34.59 31.58 -0.56
CA PRO A 297 -33.51 32.31 0.08
C PRO A 297 -32.34 32.53 -0.86
N LEU A 298 -31.83 33.75 -0.87
CA LEU A 298 -30.65 34.26 -1.58
C LEU A 298 -29.36 33.74 -0.95
N PRO A 299 -28.25 33.73 -1.73
CA PRO A 299 -26.94 33.32 -1.22
C PRO A 299 -26.25 34.43 -0.42
N MET A 300 -25.61 34.05 0.65
CA MET A 300 -24.73 34.94 1.45
C MET A 300 -23.35 35.06 0.85
N ALA A 301 -22.96 36.30 0.70
CA ALA A 301 -21.68 36.75 0.20
C ALA A 301 -20.56 36.62 1.26
N GLU A 302 -19.36 36.45 0.73
CA GLU A 302 -18.04 36.88 1.20
C GLU A 302 -17.96 37.64 2.54
N ILE A 303 -17.04 37.19 3.40
CA ILE A 303 -16.28 38.08 4.28
C ILE A 303 -14.81 37.68 4.18
N GLN A 304 -14.01 38.62 3.62
CA GLN A 304 -12.55 38.74 3.76
C GLN A 304 -12.23 39.23 5.19
N ALA A 305 -11.25 38.61 5.77
CA ALA A 305 -10.18 39.26 6.56
C ALA A 305 -9.08 38.23 6.84
#